data_ae8e1df74830597a79d23c067cce7dbd
#
_entry.id   ae8e1df74830597a79d23c067cce7dbd
#
_cell.length_a   1.000
_cell.length_b   1.000
_cell.length_c   1.000
_cell.angle_alpha   90.00
_cell.angle_beta   90.00
_cell.angle_gamma   90.00
#
_symmetry.space_group_name_H-M   'P 1'
#
loop_
_entity.id
_entity.type
_entity.pdbx_description
1 polymer ?
#
loop_
_entity_poly.entity_id
_entity_poly.type
_entity_poly.pdbx_seq_one_letter_code
_entity_poly.pdbx_strand_id
1 'polypeptide(L)'
;KTNELGGLFLTASAMSFKENDKELIEWYKKEVAKQGIDIRFNTEVTDLGTMRGFDEIIVATGSVPRTMPMIPGFEKTMSFTELLKEKKEVGDKVLFFGGGQSSCEAAYDLILQGKHPIIVEYAGDLVAAQATCLANTSFLRDAMEYHKVPTYLHSTITEIHDGGVTVKGQDGKTFEVACDNVINGIGFVPAPVGDKGRHVHRVGDCVAIGNLRTVIWRAWDVCMKI
;
A
#
# COMPACT_ATOMS: atom_id res chain seq x y z
N LYS A 1 13.91 8.83 -7.54
CA LYS A 1 13.65 9.74 -6.41
C LYS A 1 14.17 9.20 -5.09
N THR A 2 14.30 7.89 -4.93
CA THR A 2 14.85 7.22 -3.74
C THR A 2 16.29 6.78 -3.95
N ASN A 3 16.93 6.30 -2.90
CA ASN A 3 18.31 5.78 -2.92
C ASN A 3 18.39 4.27 -3.21
N GLU A 4 17.26 3.61 -3.47
CA GLU A 4 17.19 2.17 -3.71
C GLU A 4 16.08 1.79 -4.71
N LEU A 5 16.23 0.61 -5.32
CA LEU A 5 15.23 0.00 -6.19
C LEU A 5 14.16 -0.74 -5.37
N GLY A 6 12.92 -0.80 -5.89
CA GLY A 6 11.83 -1.60 -5.35
C GLY A 6 10.55 -0.82 -5.04
N GLY A 7 10.62 0.50 -4.83
CA GLY A 7 9.44 1.35 -4.59
C GLY A 7 8.54 0.82 -3.48
N LEU A 8 7.21 0.81 -3.68
CA LEU A 8 6.25 0.31 -2.70
C LEU A 8 6.36 -1.20 -2.44
N PHE A 9 7.00 -1.96 -3.33
CA PHE A 9 7.22 -3.38 -3.08
C PHE A 9 8.17 -3.63 -1.90
N LEU A 10 9.11 -2.69 -1.62
CA LEU A 10 9.92 -2.73 -0.39
C LEU A 10 9.05 -2.64 0.87
N THR A 11 8.03 -1.80 0.86
CA THR A 11 7.06 -1.70 1.97
C THR A 11 6.23 -2.97 2.09
N ALA A 12 5.69 -3.49 0.97
CA ALA A 12 4.87 -4.70 0.97
C ALA A 12 5.63 -5.95 1.41
N SER A 13 6.94 -6.03 1.14
CA SER A 13 7.80 -7.15 1.52
C SER A 13 8.36 -7.05 2.95
N ALA A 14 8.19 -5.92 3.64
CA ALA A 14 8.87 -5.67 4.91
C ALA A 14 8.36 -6.53 6.08
N MET A 15 7.14 -7.06 5.98
CA MET A 15 6.53 -7.93 7.00
C MET A 15 7.35 -9.19 7.26
N SER A 16 7.24 -9.73 8.49
CA SER A 16 8.10 -10.82 8.99
C SER A 16 7.99 -12.11 8.18
N PHE A 17 6.82 -12.40 7.64
CA PHE A 17 6.51 -13.63 6.89
C PHE A 17 6.62 -13.48 5.35
N LYS A 18 7.27 -12.43 4.85
CA LYS A 18 7.43 -12.12 3.41
C LYS A 18 8.85 -12.37 2.89
N GLU A 19 9.51 -13.46 3.34
CA GLU A 19 10.88 -13.77 2.95
C GLU A 19 11.04 -13.92 1.44
N ASN A 20 10.13 -14.61 0.78
CA ASN A 20 10.17 -14.81 -0.67
C ASN A 20 10.07 -13.49 -1.45
N ASP A 21 9.28 -12.53 -0.95
CA ASP A 21 9.18 -11.19 -1.56
C ASP A 21 10.48 -10.41 -1.39
N LYS A 22 11.14 -10.52 -0.23
CA LYS A 22 12.45 -9.92 0.03
C LYS A 22 13.53 -10.53 -0.89
N GLU A 23 13.55 -11.85 -1.02
CA GLU A 23 14.46 -12.56 -1.93
C GLU A 23 14.25 -12.15 -3.39
N LEU A 24 12.99 -11.98 -3.81
CA LEU A 24 12.67 -11.52 -5.16
C LEU A 24 13.20 -10.10 -5.42
N ILE A 25 13.10 -9.19 -4.46
CA ILE A 25 13.67 -7.84 -4.58
C ILE A 25 15.18 -7.92 -4.75
N GLU A 26 15.87 -8.73 -3.95
CA GLU A 26 17.32 -8.90 -4.04
C GLU A 26 17.74 -9.55 -5.38
N TRP A 27 16.93 -10.46 -5.88
CA TRP A 27 17.13 -11.03 -7.21
C TRP A 27 17.01 -9.95 -8.31
N TYR A 28 15.96 -9.11 -8.27
CA TYR A 28 15.82 -8.01 -9.22
C TYR A 28 16.97 -7.02 -9.17
N LYS A 29 17.44 -6.64 -7.97
CA LYS A 29 18.61 -5.75 -7.82
C LYS A 29 19.85 -6.35 -8.50
N LYS A 30 20.10 -7.65 -8.33
CA LYS A 30 21.23 -8.36 -8.96
C LYS A 30 21.07 -8.43 -10.48
N GLU A 31 19.87 -8.75 -10.98
CA GLU A 31 19.63 -8.84 -12.42
C GLU A 31 19.78 -7.47 -13.12
N VAL A 32 19.21 -6.42 -12.54
CA VAL A 32 19.37 -5.06 -13.07
C VAL A 32 20.83 -4.63 -13.11
N ALA A 33 21.62 -4.96 -12.09
CA ALA A 33 23.06 -4.65 -12.08
C ALA A 33 23.83 -5.37 -13.18
N LYS A 34 23.43 -6.60 -13.55
CA LYS A 34 24.06 -7.36 -14.66
C LYS A 34 23.78 -6.75 -16.04
N GLN A 35 22.68 -6.03 -16.20
CA GLN A 35 22.26 -5.50 -17.51
C GLN A 35 22.98 -4.20 -17.89
N GLY A 36 23.81 -3.61 -17.03
CA GLY A 36 24.52 -2.37 -17.33
C GLY A 36 23.61 -1.14 -17.51
N ILE A 37 22.42 -1.15 -16.88
CA ILE A 37 21.43 -0.07 -16.97
C ILE A 37 21.95 1.15 -16.19
N ASP A 38 21.92 2.35 -16.79
CA ASP A 38 22.20 3.60 -16.08
C ASP A 38 21.07 3.93 -15.10
N ILE A 39 21.34 3.77 -13.81
CA ILE A 39 20.39 4.03 -12.74
C ILE A 39 20.79 5.30 -11.99
N ARG A 40 19.90 6.30 -11.98
CA ARG A 40 20.10 7.57 -11.30
C ARG A 40 19.27 7.62 -10.02
N PHE A 41 19.90 7.23 -8.92
CA PHE A 41 19.29 7.36 -7.60
C PHE A 41 19.17 8.83 -7.16
N ASN A 42 18.31 9.09 -6.17
CA ASN A 42 18.06 10.43 -5.60
C ASN A 42 17.74 11.50 -6.68
N THR A 43 17.27 11.07 -7.83
CA THR A 43 16.90 11.92 -8.96
C THR A 43 15.39 11.82 -9.17
N GLU A 44 14.67 12.89 -8.88
CA GLU A 44 13.23 12.96 -9.11
C GLU A 44 12.94 13.66 -10.43
N VAL A 45 12.19 12.99 -11.29
CA VAL A 45 11.67 13.57 -12.54
C VAL A 45 10.24 14.02 -12.27
N THR A 46 10.02 15.33 -12.31
CA THR A 46 8.70 15.96 -12.12
C THR A 46 8.11 16.48 -13.42
N ASP A 47 8.97 16.67 -14.44
CA ASP A 47 8.59 17.15 -15.77
C ASP A 47 9.25 16.29 -16.85
N LEU A 48 8.45 15.62 -17.67
CA LEU A 48 8.93 14.82 -18.80
C LEU A 48 9.57 15.64 -19.91
N GLY A 49 9.27 16.95 -20.00
CA GLY A 49 9.91 17.86 -20.94
C GLY A 49 11.42 18.01 -20.73
N THR A 50 11.93 17.63 -19.57
CA THR A 50 13.36 17.58 -19.26
C THR A 50 14.05 16.32 -19.78
N MET A 51 13.29 15.28 -20.13
CA MET A 51 13.78 14.00 -20.64
C MET A 51 14.00 14.09 -22.16
N ARG A 52 15.17 14.61 -22.55
CA ARG A 52 15.53 14.76 -23.98
C ARG A 52 16.54 13.69 -24.42
N GLY A 53 16.49 13.31 -25.70
CA GLY A 53 17.44 12.36 -26.28
C GLY A 53 17.08 10.90 -26.02
N PHE A 54 15.81 10.62 -25.68
CA PHE A 54 15.24 9.29 -25.59
C PHE A 54 14.21 9.09 -26.70
N ASP A 55 14.21 7.93 -27.33
CA ASP A 55 13.23 7.55 -28.35
C ASP A 55 11.88 7.23 -27.70
N GLU A 56 11.89 6.58 -26.55
CA GLU A 56 10.69 6.20 -25.79
C GLU A 56 10.88 6.48 -24.29
N ILE A 57 9.83 6.89 -23.62
CA ILE A 57 9.81 7.14 -22.18
C ILE A 57 8.77 6.22 -21.52
N ILE A 58 9.19 5.42 -20.55
CA ILE A 58 8.30 4.58 -19.76
C ILE A 58 8.14 5.20 -18.38
N VAL A 59 6.91 5.60 -18.05
CA VAL A 59 6.53 6.17 -16.75
C VAL A 59 6.04 5.04 -15.84
N ALA A 60 6.81 4.71 -14.83
CA ALA A 60 6.53 3.67 -13.84
C ALA A 60 6.55 4.25 -12.41
N THR A 61 5.97 5.43 -12.23
CA THR A 61 6.06 6.21 -10.97
C THR A 61 5.18 5.68 -9.85
N GLY A 62 4.37 4.65 -10.11
CA GLY A 62 3.61 3.93 -9.11
C GLY A 62 2.40 4.72 -8.59
N SER A 63 2.17 4.64 -7.28
CA SER A 63 0.99 5.18 -6.61
C SER A 63 1.36 5.84 -5.28
N VAL A 64 0.43 6.62 -4.75
CA VAL A 64 0.53 7.25 -3.43
C VAL A 64 -0.65 6.83 -2.56
N PRO A 65 -0.53 6.86 -1.23
CA PRO A 65 -1.65 6.61 -0.34
C PRO A 65 -2.82 7.55 -0.64
N ARG A 66 -4.02 7.00 -0.64
CA ARG A 66 -5.24 7.83 -0.69
C ARG A 66 -5.34 8.67 0.57
N THR A 67 -5.84 9.90 0.46
CA THR A 67 -6.07 10.78 1.60
C THR A 67 -7.54 11.16 1.70
N MET A 68 -8.00 11.44 2.93
CA MET A 68 -9.35 11.92 3.23
C MET A 68 -9.30 13.18 4.10
N PRO A 69 -8.85 14.32 3.56
CA PRO A 69 -8.66 15.55 4.33
C PRO A 69 -9.95 16.14 4.91
N MET A 70 -11.14 15.64 4.45
CA MET A 70 -12.42 16.00 5.01
C MET A 70 -12.69 15.35 6.39
N ILE A 71 -11.91 14.33 6.79
CA ILE A 71 -12.03 13.71 8.12
C ILE A 71 -11.11 14.49 9.06
N PRO A 72 -11.64 15.14 10.11
CA PRO A 72 -10.82 15.83 11.09
C PRO A 72 -9.79 14.88 11.71
N GLY A 73 -8.54 15.32 11.80
CA GLY A 73 -7.43 14.54 12.35
C GLY A 73 -6.85 13.49 11.42
N PHE A 74 -7.25 13.45 10.12
CA PHE A 74 -6.70 12.48 9.17
C PHE A 74 -5.18 12.60 9.00
N GLU A 75 -4.61 13.78 9.19
CA GLU A 75 -3.17 14.04 9.16
C GLU A 75 -2.38 13.31 10.26
N LYS A 76 -3.07 12.82 11.30
CA LYS A 76 -2.48 12.00 12.38
C LYS A 76 -2.28 10.54 11.97
N THR A 77 -2.81 10.13 10.81
CA THR A 77 -2.65 8.75 10.34
C THR A 77 -1.22 8.47 9.91
N MET A 78 -0.78 7.26 10.16
CA MET A 78 0.49 6.71 9.70
C MET A 78 0.29 5.91 8.41
N SER A 79 1.20 6.04 7.47
CA SER A 79 1.20 5.23 6.24
C SER A 79 1.81 3.85 6.48
N PHE A 80 1.54 2.89 5.56
CA PHE A 80 2.24 1.59 5.58
C PHE A 80 3.75 1.71 5.42
N THR A 81 4.23 2.70 4.69
CA THR A 81 5.68 2.92 4.54
C THR A 81 6.31 3.29 5.87
N GLU A 82 5.69 4.17 6.63
CA GLU A 82 6.15 4.55 7.97
C GLU A 82 6.11 3.36 8.93
N LEU A 83 5.01 2.60 8.93
CA LEU A 83 4.86 1.44 9.80
C LEU A 83 5.85 0.32 9.46
N LEU A 84 5.90 -0.11 8.20
CA LEU A 84 6.54 -1.36 7.81
C LEU A 84 8.00 -1.16 7.37
N LYS A 85 8.27 -0.15 6.54
CA LYS A 85 9.61 0.08 5.98
C LYS A 85 10.46 0.95 6.91
N GLU A 86 9.92 2.06 7.39
CA GLU A 86 10.62 2.98 8.28
C GLU A 86 10.61 2.50 9.73
N LYS A 87 9.76 1.49 10.04
CA LYS A 87 9.63 0.88 11.37
C LYS A 87 9.37 1.90 12.47
N LYS A 88 8.52 2.90 12.18
CA LYS A 88 8.06 3.82 13.22
C LYS A 88 7.41 3.05 14.34
N GLU A 89 7.76 3.38 15.57
CA GLU A 89 7.18 2.77 16.74
C GLU A 89 5.68 3.05 16.82
N VAL A 90 4.93 2.03 17.18
CA VAL A 90 3.48 2.10 17.44
C VAL A 90 3.19 1.56 18.83
N GLY A 91 2.13 2.07 19.44
CA GLY A 91 1.63 1.59 20.72
C GLY A 91 1.10 0.16 20.65
N ASP A 92 0.36 -0.25 21.65
CA ASP A 92 -0.18 -1.60 21.76
C ASP A 92 -1.41 -1.80 20.87
N LYS A 93 -2.33 -0.82 20.88
CA LYS A 93 -3.56 -0.85 20.09
C LYS A 93 -3.41 -0.07 18.79
N VAL A 94 -3.31 -0.79 17.68
CA VAL A 94 -3.09 -0.21 16.35
C VAL A 94 -4.33 -0.39 15.50
N LEU A 95 -4.98 0.72 15.13
CA LEU A 95 -6.19 0.68 14.34
C LEU A 95 -5.86 0.87 12.85
N PHE A 96 -6.40 -0.01 12.02
CA PHE A 96 -6.36 0.08 10.56
C PHE A 96 -7.66 0.69 10.03
N PHE A 97 -7.54 1.83 9.37
CA PHE A 97 -8.64 2.44 8.63
C PHE A 97 -8.70 1.81 7.24
N GLY A 98 -9.54 0.82 7.08
CA GLY A 98 -9.68 -0.05 5.91
C GLY A 98 -9.17 -1.47 6.17
N GLY A 99 -9.96 -2.46 5.77
CA GLY A 99 -9.71 -3.89 5.96
C GLY A 99 -9.30 -4.62 4.67
N GLY A 100 -8.57 -3.93 3.79
CA GLY A 100 -8.00 -4.54 2.58
C GLY A 100 -6.87 -5.51 2.88
N GLN A 101 -6.34 -6.18 1.84
CA GLN A 101 -5.28 -7.18 2.00
C GLN A 101 -4.07 -6.63 2.77
N SER A 102 -3.57 -5.44 2.41
CA SER A 102 -2.40 -4.86 3.08
C SER A 102 -2.64 -4.59 4.58
N SER A 103 -3.86 -4.16 4.92
CA SER A 103 -4.24 -3.95 6.33
C SER A 103 -4.28 -5.25 7.10
N CYS A 104 -4.91 -6.29 6.56
CA CYS A 104 -5.00 -7.59 7.22
C CYS A 104 -3.62 -8.27 7.34
N GLU A 105 -2.76 -8.17 6.32
CA GLU A 105 -1.39 -8.65 6.38
C GLU A 105 -0.57 -7.91 7.46
N ALA A 106 -0.64 -6.57 7.50
CA ALA A 106 0.06 -5.78 8.51
C ALA A 106 -0.50 -5.99 9.92
N ALA A 107 -1.82 -6.16 10.06
CA ALA A 107 -2.45 -6.54 11.32
C ALA A 107 -1.93 -7.89 11.81
N TYR A 108 -1.83 -8.87 10.92
CA TYR A 108 -1.27 -10.18 11.26
C TYR A 108 0.21 -10.08 11.69
N ASP A 109 1.02 -9.28 10.99
CA ASP A 109 2.41 -9.03 11.39
C ASP A 109 2.52 -8.39 12.78
N LEU A 110 1.62 -7.46 13.12
CA LEU A 110 1.55 -6.86 14.46
C LEU A 110 1.10 -7.86 15.53
N ILE A 111 0.19 -8.78 15.21
CA ILE A 111 -0.19 -9.88 16.11
C ILE A 111 1.01 -10.76 16.44
N LEU A 112 1.83 -11.10 15.45
CA LEU A 112 3.05 -11.89 15.66
C LEU A 112 4.08 -11.16 16.54
N GLN A 113 4.00 -9.84 16.62
CA GLN A 113 4.80 -8.98 17.51
C GLN A 113 4.15 -8.78 18.89
N GLY A 114 3.00 -9.42 19.16
CA GLY A 114 2.27 -9.33 20.44
C GLY A 114 1.44 -8.06 20.60
N LYS A 115 1.13 -7.34 19.52
CA LYS A 115 0.28 -6.14 19.54
C LYS A 115 -1.18 -6.47 19.25
N HIS A 116 -2.07 -5.53 19.49
CA HIS A 116 -3.52 -5.66 19.40
C HIS A 116 -4.10 -4.80 18.26
N PRO A 117 -4.13 -5.31 17.02
CA PRO A 117 -4.73 -4.59 15.90
C PRO A 117 -6.26 -4.50 16.02
N ILE A 118 -6.82 -3.44 15.44
CA ILE A 118 -8.25 -3.17 15.31
C ILE A 118 -8.52 -2.80 13.86
N ILE A 119 -9.63 -3.22 13.26
CA ILE A 119 -9.95 -2.90 11.86
C ILE A 119 -11.30 -2.20 11.77
N VAL A 120 -11.35 -1.07 11.07
CA VAL A 120 -12.58 -0.39 10.66
C VAL A 120 -12.67 -0.45 9.14
N GLU A 121 -13.69 -1.16 8.62
CA GLU A 121 -13.86 -1.41 7.19
C GLU A 121 -15.25 -0.96 6.71
N TYR A 122 -15.27 -0.22 5.60
CA TYR A 122 -16.50 0.26 4.98
C TYR A 122 -17.31 -0.87 4.32
N ALA A 123 -16.61 -1.84 3.72
CA ALA A 123 -17.24 -3.00 3.10
C ALA A 123 -17.84 -3.96 4.13
N GLY A 124 -18.69 -4.87 3.65
CA GLY A 124 -19.31 -5.91 4.48
C GLY A 124 -18.42 -7.12 4.77
N ASP A 125 -17.16 -7.10 4.33
CA ASP A 125 -16.22 -8.19 4.55
C ASP A 125 -14.77 -7.68 4.45
N LEU A 126 -13.84 -8.37 5.10
CA LEU A 126 -12.41 -8.13 4.97
C LEU A 126 -11.91 -8.64 3.62
N VAL A 127 -10.88 -7.99 3.09
CA VAL A 127 -10.25 -8.35 1.81
C VAL A 127 -11.27 -8.53 0.69
N ALA A 128 -12.26 -7.62 0.64
CA ALA A 128 -13.37 -7.69 -0.31
C ALA A 128 -12.97 -7.37 -1.77
N ALA A 129 -11.73 -6.91 -2.01
CA ALA A 129 -11.25 -6.59 -3.35
C ALA A 129 -11.23 -7.81 -4.27
N GLN A 130 -11.72 -7.63 -5.50
CA GLN A 130 -11.71 -8.67 -6.52
C GLN A 130 -10.28 -8.96 -7.03
N ALA A 131 -10.10 -10.16 -7.62
CA ALA A 131 -8.85 -10.61 -8.25
C ALA A 131 -7.66 -10.83 -7.27
N THR A 132 -7.93 -11.04 -6.01
CA THR A 132 -6.96 -11.55 -5.03
C THR A 132 -6.95 -13.08 -5.02
N CYS A 133 -5.82 -13.69 -4.63
CA CYS A 133 -5.74 -15.14 -4.49
C CYS A 133 -6.66 -15.61 -3.35
N LEU A 134 -7.55 -16.56 -3.63
CA LEU A 134 -8.51 -17.07 -2.65
C LEU A 134 -7.82 -17.63 -1.40
N ALA A 135 -6.69 -18.33 -1.56
CA ALA A 135 -5.94 -18.87 -0.43
C ALA A 135 -5.48 -17.76 0.53
N ASN A 136 -4.98 -16.63 -0.02
CA ASN A 136 -4.55 -15.49 0.81
C ASN A 136 -5.75 -14.83 1.51
N THR A 137 -6.85 -14.63 0.79
CA THR A 137 -8.04 -13.96 1.37
C THR A 137 -8.70 -14.79 2.45
N SER A 138 -8.83 -16.10 2.24
CA SER A 138 -9.35 -17.01 3.27
C SER A 138 -8.44 -17.03 4.49
N PHE A 139 -7.14 -17.24 4.29
CA PHE A 139 -6.19 -17.25 5.39
C PHE A 139 -6.25 -15.96 6.24
N LEU A 140 -6.31 -14.79 5.59
CA LEU A 140 -6.33 -13.53 6.33
C LEU A 140 -7.63 -13.35 7.13
N ARG A 141 -8.78 -13.73 6.56
CA ARG A 141 -10.05 -13.71 7.29
C ARG A 141 -10.03 -14.65 8.49
N ASP A 142 -9.62 -15.90 8.25
CA ASP A 142 -9.52 -16.91 9.30
C ASP A 142 -8.54 -16.48 10.39
N ALA A 143 -7.42 -15.85 10.04
CA ALA A 143 -6.45 -15.32 10.99
C ALA A 143 -7.02 -14.20 11.84
N MET A 144 -7.74 -13.22 11.24
CA MET A 144 -8.39 -12.15 11.99
C MET A 144 -9.45 -12.70 12.96
N GLU A 145 -10.24 -13.68 12.53
CA GLU A 145 -11.24 -14.35 13.36
C GLU A 145 -10.59 -15.16 14.49
N TYR A 146 -9.59 -16.00 14.16
CA TYR A 146 -8.86 -16.84 15.13
C TYR A 146 -8.24 -16.00 16.25
N HIS A 147 -7.60 -14.88 15.90
CA HIS A 147 -6.99 -13.96 16.85
C HIS A 147 -8.00 -12.98 17.47
N LYS A 148 -9.29 -13.10 17.15
CA LYS A 148 -10.39 -12.27 17.68
C LYS A 148 -10.10 -10.77 17.50
N VAL A 149 -9.58 -10.39 16.33
CA VAL A 149 -9.30 -8.99 16.01
C VAL A 149 -10.62 -8.21 15.99
N PRO A 150 -10.79 -7.15 16.82
CA PRO A 150 -11.96 -6.32 16.76
C PRO A 150 -12.12 -5.72 15.35
N THR A 151 -13.21 -6.09 14.68
CA THR A 151 -13.46 -5.72 13.27
C THR A 151 -14.83 -5.08 13.17
N TYR A 152 -14.86 -3.83 12.73
CA TYR A 152 -16.07 -3.04 12.52
C TYR A 152 -16.35 -2.95 11.02
N LEU A 153 -17.16 -3.87 10.51
CA LEU A 153 -17.62 -3.89 9.11
C LEU A 153 -18.75 -2.89 8.88
N HIS A 154 -19.01 -2.53 7.60
CA HIS A 154 -19.98 -1.51 7.22
C HIS A 154 -19.83 -0.21 8.01
N SER A 155 -18.60 0.14 8.36
CA SER A 155 -18.28 1.23 9.28
C SER A 155 -17.22 2.15 8.69
N THR A 156 -17.23 3.41 9.06
CA THR A 156 -16.21 4.37 8.64
C THR A 156 -15.79 5.27 9.79
N ILE A 157 -14.56 5.75 9.73
CA ILE A 157 -14.05 6.75 10.67
C ILE A 157 -14.56 8.11 10.23
N THR A 158 -15.09 8.88 11.19
CA THR A 158 -15.59 10.24 10.98
C THR A 158 -14.69 11.30 11.61
N GLU A 159 -13.89 10.93 12.60
CA GLU A 159 -12.91 11.81 13.25
C GLU A 159 -11.77 10.97 13.84
N ILE A 160 -10.56 11.53 13.84
CA ILE A 160 -9.35 10.96 14.46
C ILE A 160 -8.84 11.95 15.49
N HIS A 161 -8.75 11.54 16.74
CA HIS A 161 -8.32 12.39 17.84
C HIS A 161 -7.24 11.72 18.70
N ASP A 162 -6.75 12.40 19.70
CA ASP A 162 -5.73 11.82 20.59
C ASP A 162 -6.35 10.69 21.42
N GLY A 163 -5.78 9.50 21.31
CA GLY A 163 -6.19 8.28 22.01
C GLY A 163 -7.32 7.48 21.34
N GLY A 164 -7.78 7.85 20.12
CA GLY A 164 -8.77 7.06 19.44
C GLY A 164 -9.41 7.67 18.20
N VAL A 165 -10.51 7.07 17.81
CA VAL A 165 -11.30 7.49 16.65
C VAL A 165 -12.79 7.42 16.93
N THR A 166 -13.57 8.33 16.33
CA THR A 166 -15.01 8.23 16.24
C THR A 166 -15.39 7.43 15.00
N VAL A 167 -16.09 6.33 15.18
CA VAL A 167 -16.56 5.42 14.13
C VAL A 167 -18.07 5.60 13.94
N LYS A 168 -18.50 5.66 12.68
CA LYS A 168 -19.91 5.59 12.29
C LYS A 168 -20.23 4.19 11.78
N GLY A 169 -21.12 3.50 12.46
CA GLY A 169 -21.57 2.15 12.11
C GLY A 169 -22.67 2.12 11.06
N GLN A 170 -23.06 0.91 10.66
CA GLN A 170 -24.10 0.65 9.66
C GLN A 170 -25.47 1.25 10.03
N ASP A 171 -25.79 1.30 11.33
CA ASP A 171 -27.05 1.89 11.84
C ASP A 171 -27.03 3.43 11.86
N GLY A 172 -25.94 4.04 11.40
CA GLY A 172 -25.73 5.48 11.36
C GLY A 172 -25.32 6.10 12.70
N LYS A 173 -25.24 5.32 13.78
CA LYS A 173 -24.78 5.80 15.08
C LYS A 173 -23.27 5.87 15.13
N THR A 174 -22.77 6.80 15.92
CA THR A 174 -21.35 6.96 16.20
C THR A 174 -20.98 6.38 17.55
N PHE A 175 -19.77 5.85 17.65
CA PHE A 175 -19.17 5.34 18.87
C PHE A 175 -17.66 5.54 18.85
N GLU A 176 -17.05 5.50 20.02
CA GLU A 176 -15.61 5.70 20.19
C GLU A 176 -14.86 4.37 20.18
N VAL A 177 -13.71 4.36 19.51
CA VAL A 177 -12.75 3.23 19.54
C VAL A 177 -11.40 3.76 19.99
N ALA A 178 -10.95 3.32 21.16
CA ALA A 178 -9.66 3.71 21.71
C ALA A 178 -8.53 2.97 20.99
N CYS A 179 -7.52 3.72 20.55
CA CYS A 179 -6.30 3.18 19.93
C CYS A 179 -5.13 4.15 20.13
N ASP A 180 -3.92 3.61 20.04
CA ASP A 180 -2.69 4.40 20.16
C ASP A 180 -2.25 5.01 18.83
N ASN A 181 -2.48 4.28 17.73
CA ASN A 181 -2.13 4.73 16.38
C ASN A 181 -3.20 4.34 15.37
N VAL A 182 -3.34 5.14 14.31
CA VAL A 182 -4.22 4.87 13.17
C VAL A 182 -3.39 4.71 11.91
N ILE A 183 -3.51 3.56 11.26
CA ILE A 183 -2.84 3.27 9.97
C ILE A 183 -3.80 3.56 8.83
N ASN A 184 -3.34 4.36 7.88
CA ASN A 184 -4.08 4.66 6.66
C ASN A 184 -4.10 3.44 5.72
N GLY A 185 -5.15 2.66 5.78
CA GLY A 185 -5.40 1.45 4.99
C GLY A 185 -6.48 1.60 3.91
N ILE A 186 -6.93 2.83 3.59
CA ILE A 186 -8.00 3.10 2.61
C ILE A 186 -7.57 2.97 1.14
N GLY A 187 -6.38 2.42 0.90
CA GLY A 187 -5.84 2.13 -0.42
C GLY A 187 -4.95 3.23 -0.99
N PHE A 188 -4.69 3.11 -2.30
CA PHE A 188 -3.77 3.97 -3.03
C PHE A 188 -4.48 4.62 -4.23
N VAL A 189 -3.86 5.65 -4.78
CA VAL A 189 -4.27 6.29 -6.04
C VAL A 189 -3.08 6.34 -7.00
N PRO A 190 -3.30 6.16 -8.33
CA PRO A 190 -2.25 6.30 -9.33
C PRO A 190 -1.57 7.66 -9.25
N ALA A 191 -0.24 7.68 -9.39
CA ALA A 191 0.57 8.91 -9.37
C ALA A 191 1.48 9.02 -10.61
N PRO A 192 0.91 9.14 -11.83
CA PRO A 192 1.70 9.33 -13.03
C PRO A 192 2.35 10.71 -13.07
N VAL A 193 3.55 10.78 -13.65
CA VAL A 193 4.22 12.04 -14.00
C VAL A 193 3.95 12.35 -15.47
N GLY A 194 3.61 13.60 -15.78
CA GLY A 194 3.35 14.09 -17.13
C GLY A 194 2.16 13.44 -17.81
N ASP A 195 1.90 13.82 -19.07
CA ASP A 195 0.81 13.27 -19.86
C ASP A 195 1.25 12.09 -20.73
N LYS A 196 0.28 11.27 -21.16
CA LYS A 196 0.51 10.26 -22.18
C LYS A 196 0.81 10.96 -23.52
N GLY A 197 1.73 10.38 -24.28
CA GLY A 197 2.09 10.87 -25.62
C GLY A 197 2.43 9.71 -26.55
N ARG A 198 2.73 10.02 -27.80
CA ARG A 198 3.09 9.01 -28.80
C ARG A 198 4.30 8.16 -28.36
N HIS A 199 5.25 8.79 -27.67
CA HIS A 199 6.48 8.19 -27.18
C HIS A 199 6.55 8.18 -25.64
N VAL A 200 5.41 8.29 -24.96
CA VAL A 200 5.31 8.26 -23.51
C VAL A 200 4.31 7.20 -23.08
N HIS A 201 4.80 6.15 -22.42
CA HIS A 201 4.04 5.00 -22.02
C HIS A 201 3.94 4.95 -20.50
N ARG A 202 2.77 4.66 -19.96
CA ARG A 202 2.56 4.49 -18.53
C ARG A 202 2.37 3.01 -18.21
N VAL A 203 3.03 2.52 -17.16
CA VAL A 203 2.96 1.12 -16.73
C VAL A 203 2.80 1.01 -15.21
N GLY A 204 2.38 -0.16 -14.74
CA GLY A 204 2.23 -0.43 -13.31
C GLY A 204 1.11 0.36 -12.64
N ASP A 205 1.29 0.67 -11.35
CA ASP A 205 0.28 1.31 -10.51
C ASP A 205 0.01 2.78 -10.87
N CYS A 206 0.88 3.43 -11.64
CA CYS A 206 0.57 4.76 -12.17
C CYS A 206 -0.52 4.75 -13.26
N VAL A 207 -0.91 3.56 -13.75
CA VAL A 207 -2.06 3.36 -14.66
C VAL A 207 -3.30 2.99 -13.85
N ALA A 208 -3.19 1.96 -13.04
CA ALA A 208 -4.24 1.47 -12.15
C ALA A 208 -3.62 0.60 -11.05
N ILE A 209 -4.13 0.76 -9.84
CA ILE A 209 -3.67 -0.04 -8.70
C ILE A 209 -3.87 -1.53 -8.98
N GLY A 210 -2.86 -2.31 -8.62
CA GLY A 210 -2.88 -3.74 -8.85
C GLY A 210 -1.97 -4.51 -7.89
N ASN A 211 -1.53 -5.66 -8.34
CA ASN A 211 -0.56 -6.51 -7.64
C ASN A 211 0.68 -6.72 -8.52
N LEU A 212 1.68 -7.41 -7.98
CA LEU A 212 2.96 -7.65 -8.67
C LEU A 212 2.77 -8.26 -10.07
N ARG A 213 1.83 -9.21 -10.24
CA ARG A 213 1.49 -9.78 -11.54
C ARG A 213 1.04 -8.71 -12.54
N THR A 214 0.09 -7.87 -12.14
CA THR A 214 -0.44 -6.84 -13.04
C THR A 214 0.59 -5.76 -13.40
N VAL A 215 1.47 -5.44 -12.48
CA VAL A 215 2.59 -4.50 -12.73
C VAL A 215 3.56 -5.06 -13.76
N ILE A 216 3.98 -6.33 -13.61
CA ILE A 216 4.88 -7.02 -14.53
C ILE A 216 4.26 -7.14 -15.92
N TRP A 217 3.00 -7.61 -16.02
CA TRP A 217 2.33 -7.77 -17.30
C TRP A 217 2.13 -6.45 -18.05
N ARG A 218 1.76 -5.37 -17.35
CA ARG A 218 1.65 -4.05 -17.98
C ARG A 218 2.99 -3.55 -18.53
N ALA A 219 4.08 -3.78 -17.82
CA ALA A 219 5.41 -3.44 -18.31
C ALA A 219 5.77 -4.29 -19.53
N TRP A 220 5.53 -5.61 -19.48
CA TRP A 220 5.75 -6.52 -20.61
C TRP A 220 4.95 -6.09 -21.86
N ASP A 221 3.65 -5.83 -21.73
CA ASP A 221 2.77 -5.45 -22.83
C ASP A 221 3.21 -4.17 -23.55
N VAL A 222 3.83 -3.24 -22.84
CA VAL A 222 4.40 -2.03 -23.42
C VAL A 222 5.73 -2.34 -24.08
N CYS A 223 6.66 -2.98 -23.38
CA CYS A 223 8.01 -3.25 -23.90
C CYS A 223 8.02 -4.14 -25.15
N MET A 224 7.00 -4.99 -25.33
CA MET A 224 6.85 -5.82 -26.54
C MET A 224 6.31 -5.06 -27.76
N LYS A 225 5.95 -3.77 -27.62
CA LYS A 225 5.34 -2.94 -28.70
C LYS A 225 6.19 -1.74 -29.10
N ILE A 226 7.25 -1.45 -28.37
CA ILE A 226 8.17 -0.34 -28.63
C ILE A 226 9.48 -0.84 -29.20
#